data_6ce597a10383e2061d35eb59d9dd51c7
#
_entry.id   6ce597a10383e2061d35eb59d9dd51c7
#
_cell.length_a   1.000
_cell.length_b   1.000
_cell.length_c   1.000
_cell.angle_alpha   90.00
_cell.angle_beta   90.00
_cell.angle_gamma   90.00
#
_symmetry.space_group_name_H-M   'P 1'
#
loop_
_entity.id
_entity.type
_entity.pdbx_description
1 polymer ?
#
loop_
_entity_poly.entity_id
_entity_poly.type
_entity_poly.pdbx_seq_one_letter_code
_entity_poly.pdbx_strand_id
1 'polypeptide(L)'
;MYHGTIIQIDDCLVSEEILTEYFACDYEKCKGCCCVIGDSGAPLEECEAEAIEKNYRIFSPIMSEEGRAAVASKGFFEIDMDGDMVTPLVPGSEECAYTLFDEEGNCFCSMERCWFQGKGDFRKPISCWLYPIRITPLSNGTRALNLHRWHICQDAFEKGKKEKVRVYEFLREPIERYFGEEFYSALSEAAKMLNADS
;
A
#
# COMPACT_ATOMS: atom_id res chain seq x y z
N MET A 1 6.40 23.36 -5.20
CA MET A 1 7.35 23.50 -4.06
C MET A 1 6.59 23.03 -2.82
N TYR A 2 7.03 22.00 -2.15
CA TYR A 2 6.39 21.48 -0.93
C TYR A 2 6.60 22.52 0.19
N HIS A 3 5.54 22.96 0.84
CA HIS A 3 5.57 23.99 1.90
C HIS A 3 5.25 23.41 3.29
N GLY A 4 5.27 22.09 3.45
CA GLY A 4 4.99 21.43 4.73
C GLY A 4 6.23 21.17 5.56
N THR A 5 6.05 20.89 6.84
CA THR A 5 7.10 20.45 7.76
C THR A 5 7.50 19.01 7.44
N ILE A 6 8.80 18.72 7.50
CA ILE A 6 9.32 17.35 7.41
C ILE A 6 9.85 16.97 8.80
N ILE A 7 9.40 15.85 9.29
CA ILE A 7 9.80 15.30 10.59
C ILE A 7 10.79 14.17 10.35
N GLN A 8 11.96 14.22 10.94
CA GLN A 8 12.90 13.12 10.89
C GLN A 8 12.67 12.17 12.08
N ILE A 9 12.47 10.90 11.77
CA ILE A 9 12.39 9.80 12.72
C ILE A 9 13.34 8.72 12.22
N ASP A 10 14.38 8.42 12.97
CA ASP A 10 15.47 7.52 12.57
C ASP A 10 16.03 7.87 11.18
N ASP A 11 16.01 6.94 10.23
CA ASP A 11 16.42 7.10 8.84
C ASP A 11 15.26 7.55 7.91
N CYS A 12 14.13 7.96 8.48
CA CYS A 12 12.94 8.35 7.71
C CYS A 12 12.69 9.85 7.81
N LEU A 13 12.37 10.45 6.65
CA LEU A 13 11.88 11.81 6.51
C LEU A 13 10.36 11.75 6.27
N VAL A 14 9.59 12.08 7.28
CA VAL A 14 8.13 11.92 7.28
C VAL A 14 7.46 13.24 6.96
N SER A 15 6.60 13.26 5.94
CA SER A 15 5.76 14.41 5.62
C SER A 15 4.75 14.68 6.73
N GLU A 16 4.62 15.94 7.15
CA GLU A 16 3.63 16.41 8.13
C GLU A 16 2.21 15.93 7.80
N GLU A 17 1.85 15.84 6.52
CA GLU A 17 0.53 15.41 6.09
C GLU A 17 0.14 14.01 6.60
N ILE A 18 1.11 13.12 6.80
CA ILE A 18 0.86 11.77 7.37
C ILE A 18 0.32 11.88 8.80
N LEU A 19 0.74 12.92 9.54
CA LEU A 19 0.37 13.14 10.94
C LEU A 19 -0.88 14.02 11.11
N THR A 20 -1.15 14.88 10.12
CA THR A 20 -2.21 15.89 10.23
C THR A 20 -3.44 15.61 9.39
N GLU A 21 -3.30 14.88 8.28
CA GLU A 21 -4.43 14.56 7.41
C GLU A 21 -5.25 13.37 7.91
N TYR A 22 -6.52 13.40 7.57
CA TYR A 22 -7.47 12.34 7.91
C TYR A 22 -7.60 11.34 6.77
N PHE A 23 -7.67 10.05 7.12
CA PHE A 23 -7.86 8.99 6.13
C PHE A 23 -8.46 7.74 6.80
N ALA A 24 -9.46 7.16 6.17
CA ALA A 24 -9.96 5.81 6.46
C ALA A 24 -10.42 5.18 5.15
N CYS A 25 -9.80 4.08 4.72
CA CYS A 25 -10.13 3.44 3.45
C CYS A 25 -11.65 3.21 3.34
N ASP A 26 -12.25 3.69 2.26
CA ASP A 26 -13.67 3.51 1.97
C ASP A 26 -13.86 2.52 0.82
N TYR A 27 -13.64 1.25 1.15
CA TYR A 27 -13.76 0.15 0.19
C TYR A 27 -15.17 0.05 -0.42
N GLU A 28 -16.22 0.36 0.35
CA GLU A 28 -17.60 0.34 -0.14
C GLU A 28 -17.83 1.33 -1.29
N LYS A 29 -17.05 2.41 -1.33
CA LYS A 29 -17.08 3.41 -2.40
C LYS A 29 -16.16 3.05 -3.56
N CYS A 30 -14.89 2.78 -3.27
CA CYS A 30 -13.88 2.59 -4.32
C CYS A 30 -13.86 1.17 -4.90
N LYS A 31 -14.47 0.18 -4.24
CA LYS A 31 -14.56 -1.21 -4.72
C LYS A 31 -13.20 -1.85 -5.10
N GLY A 32 -12.13 -1.40 -4.46
CA GLY A 32 -10.78 -1.90 -4.73
C GLY A 32 -10.09 -1.27 -5.94
N CYS A 33 -10.48 -0.07 -6.38
CA CYS A 33 -9.91 0.62 -7.55
C CYS A 33 -8.37 0.69 -7.56
N CYS A 34 -7.72 0.75 -6.40
CA CYS A 34 -6.25 0.78 -6.32
C CYS A 34 -5.54 -0.48 -6.86
N CYS A 35 -6.30 -1.57 -7.07
CA CYS A 35 -5.79 -2.79 -7.70
C CYS A 35 -6.14 -2.88 -9.20
N VAL A 36 -6.94 -1.95 -9.73
CA VAL A 36 -7.49 -1.98 -11.11
C VAL A 36 -6.98 -0.83 -11.95
N ILE A 37 -6.59 0.26 -11.32
CA ILE A 37 -6.15 1.50 -11.99
C ILE A 37 -4.70 1.78 -11.57
N GLY A 38 -3.83 2.04 -12.54
CA GLY A 38 -2.44 2.43 -12.29
C GLY A 38 -1.56 2.29 -13.53
N ASP A 39 -0.55 3.14 -13.62
CA ASP A 39 0.41 3.11 -14.73
C ASP A 39 1.46 1.99 -14.57
N SER A 40 1.61 1.48 -13.36
CA SER A 40 2.55 0.41 -13.00
C SER A 40 1.97 -0.46 -11.90
N GLY A 41 2.57 -1.65 -11.68
CA GLY A 41 2.25 -2.52 -10.56
C GLY A 41 2.63 -1.92 -9.21
N ALA A 42 2.22 -2.56 -8.13
CA ALA A 42 2.62 -2.16 -6.78
C ALA A 42 4.12 -2.43 -6.57
N PRO A 43 4.90 -1.46 -6.05
CA PRO A 43 6.30 -1.66 -5.70
C PRO A 43 6.50 -2.85 -4.75
N LEU A 44 7.56 -3.62 -4.98
CA LEU A 44 7.91 -4.81 -4.21
C LEU A 44 9.34 -4.70 -3.67
N GLU A 45 9.56 -5.25 -2.49
CA GLU A 45 10.90 -5.61 -2.02
C GLU A 45 11.28 -7.01 -2.51
N GLU A 46 12.59 -7.32 -2.59
CA GLU A 46 13.07 -8.64 -3.04
C GLU A 46 12.47 -9.77 -2.20
N CYS A 47 12.43 -9.60 -0.87
CA CYS A 47 11.85 -10.59 0.03
C CYS A 47 10.32 -10.79 -0.19
N GLU A 48 9.62 -9.79 -0.70
CA GLU A 48 8.20 -9.90 -1.03
C GLU A 48 7.98 -10.68 -2.33
N ALA A 49 8.85 -10.51 -3.33
CA ALA A 49 8.81 -11.32 -4.55
C ALA A 49 9.00 -12.81 -4.23
N GLU A 50 9.96 -13.14 -3.35
CA GLU A 50 10.17 -14.51 -2.86
C GLU A 50 8.95 -15.04 -2.08
N ALA A 51 8.35 -14.20 -1.21
CA ALA A 51 7.16 -14.56 -0.46
C ALA A 51 5.95 -14.81 -1.37
N ILE A 52 5.77 -14.02 -2.42
CA ILE A 52 4.74 -14.20 -3.44
C ILE A 52 4.92 -15.55 -4.13
N GLU A 53 6.14 -15.86 -4.62
CA GLU A 53 6.44 -17.12 -5.28
C GLU A 53 6.14 -18.32 -4.37
N LYS A 54 6.62 -18.27 -3.13
CA LYS A 54 6.40 -19.32 -2.10
C LYS A 54 4.92 -19.59 -1.86
N ASN A 55 4.11 -18.53 -1.81
CA ASN A 55 2.67 -18.60 -1.50
C ASN A 55 1.78 -18.73 -2.75
N TYR A 56 2.34 -18.68 -3.96
CA TYR A 56 1.56 -18.63 -5.20
C TYR A 56 0.52 -19.76 -5.32
N ARG A 57 0.89 -20.98 -4.95
CA ARG A 57 -0.02 -22.15 -5.00
C ARG A 57 -1.23 -22.01 -4.07
N ILE A 58 -1.14 -21.16 -3.06
CA ILE A 58 -2.22 -20.92 -2.08
C ILE A 58 -3.27 -19.98 -2.65
N PHE A 59 -2.85 -18.87 -3.27
CA PHE A 59 -3.78 -17.84 -3.72
C PHE A 59 -4.09 -17.88 -5.23
N SER A 60 -3.25 -18.50 -6.04
CA SER A 60 -3.50 -18.58 -7.50
C SER A 60 -4.82 -19.24 -7.89
N PRO A 61 -5.39 -20.22 -7.14
CA PRO A 61 -6.68 -20.79 -7.50
C PRO A 61 -7.86 -19.82 -7.47
N ILE A 62 -7.74 -18.71 -6.72
CA ILE A 62 -8.79 -17.69 -6.60
C ILE A 62 -8.50 -16.42 -7.41
N MET A 63 -7.35 -16.33 -8.07
CA MET A 63 -7.05 -15.23 -9.02
C MET A 63 -7.92 -15.30 -10.26
N SER A 64 -8.04 -14.16 -10.97
CA SER A 64 -8.60 -14.14 -12.32
C SER A 64 -7.79 -15.04 -13.27
N GLU A 65 -8.41 -15.52 -14.36
CA GLU A 65 -7.70 -16.32 -15.36
C GLU A 65 -6.62 -15.50 -16.06
N GLU A 66 -6.92 -14.26 -16.38
CA GLU A 66 -6.03 -13.27 -16.98
C GLU A 66 -4.84 -12.98 -16.06
N GLY A 67 -5.07 -12.83 -14.77
CA GLY A 67 -4.02 -12.63 -13.77
C GLY A 67 -3.07 -13.83 -13.68
N ARG A 68 -3.59 -15.06 -13.67
CA ARG A 68 -2.74 -16.27 -13.73
C ARG A 68 -1.94 -16.36 -15.02
N ALA A 69 -2.55 -16.01 -16.16
CA ALA A 69 -1.86 -16.00 -17.45
C ALA A 69 -0.76 -14.93 -17.47
N ALA A 70 -0.99 -13.75 -16.88
CA ALA A 70 0.02 -12.71 -16.72
C ALA A 70 1.23 -13.22 -15.92
N VAL A 71 1.01 -13.82 -14.75
CA VAL A 71 2.09 -14.40 -13.93
C VAL A 71 2.81 -15.53 -14.67
N ALA A 72 2.10 -16.38 -15.39
CA ALA A 72 2.72 -17.46 -16.17
C ALA A 72 3.63 -16.94 -17.29
N SER A 73 3.33 -15.77 -17.88
CA SER A 73 4.11 -15.20 -18.99
C SER A 73 5.22 -14.26 -18.53
N LYS A 74 5.03 -13.52 -17.44
CA LYS A 74 5.91 -12.44 -16.97
C LYS A 74 6.72 -12.81 -15.72
N GLY A 75 6.29 -13.82 -14.98
CA GLY A 75 6.83 -14.16 -13.67
C GLY A 75 6.06 -13.51 -12.53
N PHE A 76 6.64 -13.56 -11.32
CA PHE A 76 5.99 -13.07 -10.10
C PHE A 76 6.15 -11.56 -9.90
N PHE A 77 7.01 -10.90 -10.66
CA PHE A 77 7.24 -9.46 -10.68
C PHE A 77 7.67 -9.00 -12.07
N GLU A 78 7.60 -7.70 -12.29
CA GLU A 78 8.16 -7.02 -13.46
C GLU A 78 9.12 -5.92 -12.98
N ILE A 79 9.98 -5.44 -13.87
CA ILE A 79 10.75 -4.21 -13.67
C ILE A 79 10.07 -3.13 -14.50
N ASP A 80 9.65 -2.06 -13.86
CA ASP A 80 8.98 -0.96 -14.55
C ASP A 80 9.95 -0.01 -15.26
N MET A 81 9.44 1.07 -15.84
CA MET A 81 10.25 2.02 -16.59
C MET A 81 11.24 2.82 -15.74
N ASP A 82 10.97 2.94 -14.45
CA ASP A 82 11.84 3.62 -13.47
C ASP A 82 12.91 2.67 -12.90
N GLY A 83 12.82 1.38 -13.22
CA GLY A 83 13.73 0.33 -12.76
C GLY A 83 13.32 -0.32 -11.45
N ASP A 84 12.12 -0.02 -10.98
CA ASP A 84 11.58 -0.57 -9.74
C ASP A 84 10.96 -1.96 -9.96
N MET A 85 11.14 -2.86 -8.99
CA MET A 85 10.45 -4.14 -8.95
C MET A 85 8.99 -3.92 -8.56
N VAL A 86 8.05 -4.40 -9.38
CA VAL A 86 6.62 -4.19 -9.20
C VAL A 86 5.81 -5.46 -9.44
N THR A 87 4.58 -5.52 -8.92
CA THR A 87 3.65 -6.61 -9.26
C THR A 87 3.32 -6.59 -10.75
N PRO A 88 3.16 -7.75 -11.42
CA PRO A 88 2.79 -7.77 -12.83
C PRO A 88 1.40 -7.19 -13.05
N LEU A 89 1.20 -6.52 -14.18
CA LEU A 89 -0.11 -6.12 -14.67
C LEU A 89 -0.65 -7.14 -15.69
N VAL A 90 -1.97 -7.27 -15.74
CA VAL A 90 -2.66 -8.02 -16.79
C VAL A 90 -2.37 -7.36 -18.15
N PRO A 91 -1.93 -8.11 -19.18
CA PRO A 91 -1.59 -7.55 -20.47
C PRO A 91 -2.73 -6.76 -21.10
N GLY A 92 -2.45 -5.51 -21.48
CA GLY A 92 -3.45 -4.61 -22.07
C GLY A 92 -4.44 -3.99 -21.08
N SER A 93 -4.18 -4.12 -19.79
CA SER A 93 -4.94 -3.56 -18.69
C SER A 93 -4.02 -2.86 -17.69
N GLU A 94 -4.57 -2.02 -16.84
CA GLU A 94 -3.90 -1.42 -15.67
C GLU A 94 -4.10 -2.29 -14.40
N GLU A 95 -4.79 -3.42 -14.55
CA GLU A 95 -5.14 -4.31 -13.44
C GLU A 95 -3.94 -5.10 -12.94
N CYS A 96 -3.76 -5.16 -11.62
CA CYS A 96 -2.77 -6.01 -10.98
C CYS A 96 -3.08 -7.50 -11.23
N ALA A 97 -2.09 -8.30 -11.60
CA ALA A 97 -2.28 -9.74 -11.86
C ALA A 97 -2.80 -10.53 -10.65
N TYR A 98 -2.61 -10.03 -9.43
CA TYR A 98 -3.01 -10.69 -8.19
C TYR A 98 -4.42 -10.36 -7.71
N THR A 99 -5.26 -9.84 -8.60
CA THR A 99 -6.66 -9.52 -8.30
C THR A 99 -7.58 -10.73 -8.34
N LEU A 100 -8.69 -10.59 -7.66
CA LEU A 100 -9.89 -11.39 -7.84
C LEU A 100 -11.11 -10.48 -7.77
N PHE A 101 -12.19 -10.89 -8.42
CA PHE A 101 -13.47 -10.17 -8.39
C PHE A 101 -14.56 -11.07 -7.79
N ASP A 102 -15.47 -10.46 -7.06
CA ASP A 102 -16.70 -11.13 -6.67
C ASP A 102 -17.79 -11.01 -7.76
N GLU A 103 -18.95 -11.59 -7.50
CA GLU A 103 -20.10 -11.56 -8.43
C GLU A 103 -20.66 -10.14 -8.65
N GLU A 104 -20.35 -9.21 -7.74
CA GLU A 104 -20.77 -7.81 -7.80
C GLU A 104 -19.71 -6.92 -8.50
N GLY A 105 -18.58 -7.49 -8.91
CA GLY A 105 -17.48 -6.78 -9.55
C GLY A 105 -16.57 -6.01 -8.58
N ASN A 106 -16.63 -6.30 -7.29
CA ASN A 106 -15.70 -5.73 -6.33
C ASN A 106 -14.33 -6.41 -6.45
N CYS A 107 -13.27 -5.61 -6.52
CA CYS A 107 -11.90 -6.10 -6.64
C CYS A 107 -11.22 -6.33 -5.29
N PHE A 108 -10.55 -7.44 -5.14
CA PHE A 108 -9.78 -7.80 -3.94
C PHE A 108 -8.38 -8.28 -4.31
N CYS A 109 -7.45 -8.22 -3.36
CA CYS A 109 -6.18 -8.90 -3.46
C CYS A 109 -6.34 -10.38 -3.09
N SER A 110 -5.95 -11.29 -3.99
CA SER A 110 -6.04 -12.74 -3.75
C SER A 110 -5.14 -13.20 -2.59
N MET A 111 -3.97 -12.59 -2.45
CA MET A 111 -3.05 -12.85 -1.34
C MET A 111 -3.69 -12.48 0.00
N GLU A 112 -4.20 -11.26 0.11
CA GLU A 112 -4.85 -10.77 1.34
C GLU A 112 -6.11 -11.57 1.68
N ARG A 113 -6.88 -11.97 0.67
CA ARG A 113 -8.06 -12.82 0.86
C ARG A 113 -7.69 -14.17 1.47
N CYS A 114 -6.63 -14.81 0.97
CA CYS A 114 -6.13 -16.06 1.53
C CYS A 114 -5.56 -15.88 2.93
N TRP A 115 -4.85 -14.79 3.18
CA TRP A 115 -4.30 -14.50 4.50
C TRP A 115 -5.40 -14.35 5.56
N PHE A 116 -6.48 -13.62 5.28
CA PHE A 116 -7.64 -13.50 6.19
C PHE A 116 -8.36 -14.84 6.44
N GLN A 117 -8.21 -15.81 5.53
CA GLN A 117 -8.72 -17.18 5.72
C GLN A 117 -7.75 -18.08 6.52
N GLY A 118 -6.65 -17.53 7.03
CA GLY A 118 -5.61 -18.28 7.70
C GLY A 118 -4.78 -19.18 6.76
N LYS A 119 -4.80 -18.88 5.45
CA LYS A 119 -4.05 -19.60 4.42
C LYS A 119 -2.84 -18.76 4.01
N GLY A 120 -1.64 -19.35 4.07
CA GLY A 120 -0.39 -18.66 3.73
C GLY A 120 0.11 -17.72 4.83
N ASP A 121 1.35 -17.28 4.66
CA ASP A 121 2.09 -16.45 5.61
C ASP A 121 2.40 -15.03 5.06
N PHE A 122 1.94 -14.72 3.84
CA PHE A 122 2.10 -13.43 3.19
C PHE A 122 0.74 -12.77 2.95
N ARG A 123 0.55 -11.56 3.49
CA ARG A 123 -0.72 -10.84 3.37
C ARG A 123 -0.86 -10.14 2.03
N LYS A 124 0.02 -9.19 1.73
CA LYS A 124 0.12 -8.41 0.49
C LYS A 124 1.38 -7.55 0.53
N PRO A 125 1.83 -6.97 -0.59
CA PRO A 125 2.97 -6.06 -0.61
C PRO A 125 2.81 -4.90 0.39
N ILE A 126 3.91 -4.54 1.04
CA ILE A 126 3.91 -3.47 2.04
C ILE A 126 3.50 -2.13 1.42
N SER A 127 3.86 -1.90 0.16
CA SER A 127 3.45 -0.72 -0.61
C SER A 127 1.92 -0.59 -0.74
N CYS A 128 1.21 -1.72 -0.87
CA CYS A 128 -0.25 -1.77 -0.88
C CYS A 128 -0.84 -1.62 0.53
N TRP A 129 -0.16 -2.15 1.54
CA TRP A 129 -0.67 -2.14 2.91
C TRP A 129 -0.48 -0.78 3.59
N LEU A 130 0.64 -0.10 3.29
CA LEU A 130 0.93 1.27 3.76
C LEU A 130 0.19 2.36 2.96
N TYR A 131 -0.44 2.02 1.83
CA TYR A 131 -1.13 3.03 1.04
C TYR A 131 -2.20 3.76 1.87
N PRO A 132 -2.25 5.12 1.87
CA PRO A 132 -1.66 6.06 0.92
C PRO A 132 -0.26 6.59 1.26
N ILE A 133 0.48 6.03 2.19
CA ILE A 133 1.88 6.39 2.39
C ILE A 133 2.72 5.76 1.28
N ARG A 134 3.52 6.58 0.60
CA ARG A 134 4.54 6.14 -0.35
C ARG A 134 5.92 6.31 0.26
N ILE A 135 6.74 5.26 0.13
CA ILE A 135 8.13 5.25 0.57
C ILE A 135 9.00 5.46 -0.66
N THR A 136 9.87 6.46 -0.61
CA THR A 136 10.86 6.73 -1.67
C THR A 136 12.27 6.63 -1.06
N PRO A 137 13.11 5.68 -1.49
CA PRO A 137 14.50 5.63 -1.07
C PRO A 137 15.26 6.84 -1.62
N LEU A 138 16.12 7.42 -0.80
CA LEU A 138 16.95 8.55 -1.19
C LEU A 138 18.42 8.10 -1.32
N SER A 139 19.18 8.83 -2.15
CA SER A 139 20.57 8.49 -2.47
C SER A 139 21.54 8.49 -1.28
N ASN A 140 21.16 9.13 -0.18
CA ASN A 140 21.93 9.19 1.09
C ASN A 140 21.60 8.04 2.06
N GLY A 141 20.74 7.08 1.64
CA GLY A 141 20.32 5.95 2.47
C GLY A 141 19.13 6.22 3.38
N THR A 142 18.56 7.45 3.37
CA THR A 142 17.31 7.74 4.08
C THR A 142 16.09 7.38 3.22
N ARG A 143 14.92 7.31 3.84
CA ARG A 143 13.63 7.04 3.19
C ARG A 143 12.69 8.22 3.38
N ALA A 144 12.11 8.72 2.29
CA ALA A 144 11.06 9.73 2.36
C ALA A 144 9.69 9.07 2.40
N LEU A 145 8.90 9.39 3.42
CA LEU A 145 7.52 8.96 3.58
C LEU A 145 6.59 10.13 3.23
N ASN A 146 5.84 9.97 2.15
CA ASN A 146 4.94 11.00 1.64
C ASN A 146 3.51 10.51 1.54
N LEU A 147 2.56 11.41 1.76
CA LEU A 147 1.14 11.15 1.53
C LEU A 147 0.84 11.25 0.04
N HIS A 148 0.35 10.17 -0.55
CA HIS A 148 -0.12 10.15 -1.93
C HIS A 148 -1.62 10.47 -1.99
N ARG A 149 -1.97 11.55 -2.71
CA ARG A 149 -3.35 11.97 -2.90
C ARG A 149 -3.84 11.52 -4.28
N TRP A 150 -4.40 10.33 -4.33
CA TRP A 150 -4.98 9.80 -5.56
C TRP A 150 -6.49 10.08 -5.61
N HIS A 151 -6.99 10.54 -6.75
CA HIS A 151 -8.40 10.91 -6.91
C HIS A 151 -9.37 9.76 -6.60
N ILE A 152 -8.98 8.51 -6.87
CA ILE A 152 -9.80 7.32 -6.56
C ILE A 152 -10.00 7.08 -5.05
N CYS A 153 -9.20 7.73 -4.20
CA CYS A 153 -9.27 7.64 -2.74
C CYS A 153 -9.90 8.87 -2.09
N GLN A 154 -10.53 9.77 -2.86
CA GLN A 154 -11.09 11.00 -2.31
C GLN A 154 -12.12 10.74 -1.19
N ASP A 155 -12.98 9.75 -1.37
CA ASP A 155 -13.98 9.35 -0.35
C ASP A 155 -13.32 8.85 0.95
N ALA A 156 -12.14 8.26 0.87
CA ALA A 156 -11.40 7.79 2.06
C ALA A 156 -10.92 8.95 2.93
N PHE A 157 -10.52 10.09 2.34
CA PHE A 157 -10.18 11.30 3.09
C PHE A 157 -11.41 11.91 3.75
N GLU A 158 -12.55 11.95 3.06
CA GLU A 158 -13.81 12.43 3.64
C GLU A 158 -14.32 11.52 4.78
N LYS A 159 -14.20 10.21 4.61
CA LYS A 159 -14.53 9.23 5.66
C LYS A 159 -13.64 9.43 6.88
N GLY A 160 -12.32 9.53 6.68
CA GLY A 160 -11.37 9.77 7.77
C GLY A 160 -11.67 11.05 8.56
N LYS A 161 -12.09 12.13 7.88
CA LYS A 161 -12.53 13.37 8.55
C LYS A 161 -13.77 13.16 9.42
N LYS A 162 -14.76 12.40 8.93
CA LYS A 162 -15.98 12.08 9.69
C LYS A 162 -15.67 11.23 10.91
N GLU A 163 -14.81 10.25 10.76
CA GLU A 163 -14.41 9.30 11.80
C GLU A 163 -13.32 9.89 12.73
N LYS A 164 -12.72 11.04 12.34
CA LYS A 164 -11.60 11.71 13.03
C LYS A 164 -10.38 10.80 13.20
N VAL A 165 -10.09 9.99 12.19
CA VAL A 165 -8.95 9.08 12.14
C VAL A 165 -7.87 9.66 11.24
N ARG A 166 -6.66 9.86 11.76
CA ARG A 166 -5.51 10.36 11.00
C ARG A 166 -4.90 9.24 10.14
N VAL A 167 -4.15 9.61 9.10
CA VAL A 167 -3.47 8.65 8.22
C VAL A 167 -2.60 7.68 9.03
N TYR A 168 -1.73 8.17 9.92
CA TYR A 168 -0.85 7.31 10.73
C TYR A 168 -1.61 6.41 11.71
N GLU A 169 -2.77 6.87 12.21
CA GLU A 169 -3.62 6.08 13.11
C GLU A 169 -4.31 4.93 12.36
N PHE A 170 -4.84 5.23 11.16
CA PHE A 170 -5.44 4.22 10.29
C PHE A 170 -4.44 3.15 9.86
N LEU A 171 -3.19 3.55 9.62
CA LEU A 171 -2.12 2.67 9.15
C LEU A 171 -1.22 2.15 10.28
N ARG A 172 -1.69 2.18 11.52
CA ARG A 172 -0.90 1.73 12.67
C ARG A 172 -0.29 0.35 12.44
N GLU A 173 -1.12 -0.63 12.11
CA GLU A 173 -0.68 -2.03 11.96
C GLU A 173 0.44 -2.21 10.93
N PRO A 174 0.32 -1.71 9.67
CA PRO A 174 1.40 -1.82 8.71
C PRO A 174 2.63 -0.99 9.07
N ILE A 175 2.48 0.16 9.74
CA ILE A 175 3.60 0.97 10.21
C ILE A 175 4.37 0.22 11.29
N GLU A 176 3.71 -0.31 12.32
CA GLU A 176 4.34 -1.10 13.38
C GLU A 176 5.02 -2.36 12.82
N ARG A 177 4.39 -3.03 11.86
CA ARG A 177 4.97 -4.22 11.23
C ARG A 177 6.22 -3.93 10.43
N TYR A 178 6.27 -2.83 9.69
CA TYR A 178 7.36 -2.53 8.77
C TYR A 178 8.50 -1.73 9.42
N PHE A 179 8.16 -0.73 10.24
CA PHE A 179 9.12 0.15 10.89
C PHE A 179 9.37 -0.19 12.38
N GLY A 180 8.50 -0.97 13.00
CA GLY A 180 8.55 -1.29 14.43
C GLY A 180 7.67 -0.39 15.30
N GLU A 181 7.38 -0.90 16.52
CA GLU A 181 6.52 -0.20 17.50
C GLU A 181 7.15 1.11 18.01
N GLU A 182 8.49 1.15 18.11
CA GLU A 182 9.22 2.35 18.55
C GLU A 182 9.08 3.50 17.54
N PHE A 183 9.16 3.19 16.25
CA PHE A 183 8.92 4.16 15.19
C PHE A 183 7.48 4.71 15.25
N TYR A 184 6.48 3.84 15.42
CA TYR A 184 5.09 4.28 15.55
C TYR A 184 4.88 5.16 16.81
N SER A 185 5.55 4.84 17.91
CA SER A 185 5.50 5.65 19.13
C SER A 185 6.06 7.05 18.89
N ALA A 186 7.25 7.15 18.26
CA ALA A 186 7.85 8.44 17.91
C ALA A 186 6.97 9.25 16.94
N LEU A 187 6.35 8.58 15.97
CA LEU A 187 5.40 9.19 15.03
C LEU A 187 4.17 9.77 15.77
N SER A 188 3.64 9.02 16.74
CA SER A 188 2.50 9.45 17.55
C SER A 188 2.83 10.64 18.46
N GLU A 189 4.04 10.69 19.01
CA GLU A 189 4.49 11.83 19.83
C GLU A 189 4.68 13.08 18.96
N ALA A 190 5.30 12.96 17.78
CA ALA A 190 5.41 14.05 16.83
C ALA A 190 4.03 14.61 16.42
N ALA A 191 3.06 13.72 16.20
CA ALA A 191 1.70 14.14 15.90
C ALA A 191 1.03 14.94 17.04
N LYS A 192 1.27 14.58 18.30
CA LYS A 192 0.76 15.32 19.45
C LYS A 192 1.37 16.72 19.54
N MET A 193 2.69 16.85 19.29
CA MET A 193 3.38 18.15 19.29
C MET A 193 2.81 19.08 18.22
N LEU A 194 2.65 18.59 16.99
CA LEU A 194 2.07 19.40 15.88
C LEU A 194 0.64 19.85 16.17
N ASN A 195 -0.17 19.02 16.82
CA ASN A 195 -1.56 19.36 17.14
C ASN A 195 -1.71 20.26 18.39
N ALA A 196 -0.67 20.39 19.23
CA ALA A 196 -0.66 21.27 20.38
C ALA A 196 -0.38 22.73 19.98
N ASP A 197 0.29 22.95 18.85
CA ASP A 197 0.67 24.28 18.32
C ASP A 197 -0.35 24.83 17.30
N SER A 198 -1.46 24.09 17.03
CA SER A 198 -2.54 24.46 16.10
C SER A 198 -3.81 24.85 16.84
#